data_0930a67625fd5e09b76a24bc1969cd6f
#
_entry.id   0930a67625fd5e09b76a24bc1969cd6f
#
_cell.length_a   1.000
_cell.length_b   1.000
_cell.length_c   1.000
_cell.angle_alpha   90.00
_cell.angle_beta   90.00
_cell.angle_gamma   90.00
#
_symmetry.space_group_name_H-M   'P 1'
#
loop_
_entity.id
_entity.type
_entity.pdbx_description
1 polymer ?
#
loop_
_entity_poly.entity_id
_entity_poly.type
_entity_poly.pdbx_seq_one_letter_code
_entity_poly.pdbx_strand_id
1 'polypeptide(L)'
;RMKAARLRFIKDQGGEIFSRQEGLRSIVRKMKQTMIPFYYLPDQDMDEKNSLYVPFFAHPVCATLDTLPKLAQLTEALIIPMATYREGNHYVVELAAPLENYPTGDTQADVATMNRYIETMIMKHPDQYLWMHKRFKTQPNLPRGKLYENC
;
A
#
# COMPACT_ATOMS: atom_id res chain seq x y z
N ARG A 1 15.51 16.95 6.23
CA ARG A 1 16.80 16.21 6.17
C ARG A 1 16.59 14.74 5.77
N MET A 2 15.72 13.95 6.42
CA MET A 2 15.45 12.54 6.07
C MET A 2 14.98 12.32 4.62
N LYS A 3 14.05 13.16 4.11
CA LYS A 3 13.58 13.07 2.73
C LYS A 3 14.71 13.22 1.71
N ALA A 4 15.62 14.18 1.94
CA ALA A 4 16.75 14.41 1.04
C ALA A 4 17.75 13.24 1.04
N ALA A 5 18.05 12.68 2.22
CA ALA A 5 18.92 11.51 2.34
C ALA A 5 18.33 10.27 1.65
N ARG A 6 17.03 10.01 1.83
CA ARG A 6 16.32 8.93 1.16
C ARG A 6 16.31 9.08 -0.36
N LEU A 7 16.05 10.30 -0.87
CA LEU A 7 16.09 10.60 -2.29
C LEU A 7 17.46 10.36 -2.90
N ARG A 8 18.53 10.79 -2.19
CA ARG A 8 19.91 10.58 -2.62
C ARG A 8 20.22 9.09 -2.68
N PHE A 9 19.98 8.36 -1.59
CA PHE A 9 20.23 6.92 -1.52
C PHE A 9 19.56 6.15 -2.67
N ILE A 10 18.26 6.42 -2.93
CA ILE A 10 17.53 5.73 -4.01
C ILE A 10 18.14 6.04 -5.37
N LYS A 11 18.50 7.32 -5.64
CA LYS A 11 19.16 7.71 -6.88
C LYS A 11 20.53 7.06 -7.06
N ASP A 12 21.33 7.01 -6.00
CA ASP A 12 22.68 6.42 -6.02
C ASP A 12 22.63 4.91 -6.32
N GLN A 13 21.49 4.25 -6.02
CA GLN A 13 21.23 2.85 -6.36
C GLN A 13 20.51 2.66 -7.71
N GLY A 14 20.40 3.71 -8.53
CA GLY A 14 19.73 3.66 -9.85
C GLY A 14 18.20 3.64 -9.77
N GLY A 15 17.62 3.91 -8.58
CA GLY A 15 16.17 3.96 -8.39
C GLY A 15 15.56 5.32 -8.72
N GLU A 16 14.26 5.33 -8.96
CA GLU A 16 13.45 6.53 -9.17
C GLU A 16 12.36 6.63 -8.10
N ILE A 17 11.98 7.85 -7.76
CA ILE A 17 10.83 8.10 -6.87
C ILE A 17 9.77 8.84 -7.67
N PHE A 18 8.60 8.24 -7.73
CA PHE A 18 7.41 8.86 -8.31
C PHE A 18 6.64 9.62 -7.24
N SER A 19 6.40 10.89 -7.50
CA SER A 19 5.54 11.69 -6.63
C SER A 19 4.06 11.42 -6.97
N ARG A 20 3.17 11.67 -6.01
CA ARG A 20 1.72 11.55 -6.25
C ARG A 20 1.23 12.51 -7.33
N GLN A 21 1.90 13.65 -7.52
CA GLN A 21 1.55 14.66 -8.52
C GLN A 21 1.83 14.18 -9.95
N GLU A 22 2.80 13.29 -10.14
CA GLU A 22 3.14 12.71 -11.45
C GLU A 22 2.07 11.73 -11.95
N GLY A 23 1.26 11.21 -11.02
CA GLY A 23 0.13 10.35 -11.33
C GLY A 23 0.49 8.93 -11.78
N LEU A 24 -0.54 8.09 -11.85
CA LEU A 24 -0.39 6.67 -12.21
C LEU A 24 0.15 6.46 -13.63
N ARG A 25 -0.15 7.37 -14.56
CA ARG A 25 0.24 7.24 -15.97
C ARG A 25 1.75 7.20 -16.18
N SER A 26 2.52 7.98 -15.43
CA SER A 26 3.99 8.00 -15.53
C SER A 26 4.59 6.68 -15.05
N ILE A 27 4.06 6.14 -13.95
CA ILE A 27 4.46 4.84 -13.40
C ILE A 27 4.17 3.72 -14.40
N VAL A 28 2.93 3.65 -14.92
CA VAL A 28 2.51 2.65 -15.92
C VAL A 28 3.40 2.70 -17.15
N ARG A 29 3.68 3.91 -17.67
CA ARG A 29 4.55 4.08 -18.84
C ARG A 29 5.95 3.52 -18.56
N LYS A 30 6.53 3.84 -17.42
CA LYS A 30 7.86 3.37 -17.04
C LYS A 30 7.90 1.85 -16.90
N MET A 31 6.94 1.27 -16.19
CA MET A 31 6.86 -0.18 -15.99
C MET A 31 6.68 -0.95 -17.31
N LYS A 32 5.94 -0.38 -18.27
CA LYS A 32 5.78 -0.99 -19.61
C LYS A 32 7.02 -0.86 -20.50
N GLN A 33 7.84 0.15 -20.30
CA GLN A 33 9.07 0.37 -21.08
C GLN A 33 10.24 -0.46 -20.58
N THR A 34 10.28 -0.72 -19.28
CA THR A 34 11.40 -1.41 -18.63
C THR A 34 10.85 -2.36 -17.55
N MET A 35 11.39 -3.56 -17.51
CA MET A 35 11.06 -4.52 -16.45
C MET A 35 11.74 -4.07 -15.13
N ILE A 36 11.03 -3.30 -14.34
CA ILE A 36 11.52 -2.77 -13.06
C ILE A 36 10.57 -3.13 -11.92
N PRO A 37 11.08 -3.45 -10.75
CA PRO A 37 10.22 -3.57 -9.56
C PRO A 37 9.71 -2.19 -9.14
N PHE A 38 8.43 -2.12 -8.81
CA PHE A 38 7.80 -0.92 -8.25
C PHE A 38 7.37 -1.17 -6.81
N TYR A 39 7.98 -0.44 -5.87
CA TYR A 39 7.61 -0.52 -4.45
C TYR A 39 6.42 0.38 -4.15
N TYR A 40 5.34 -0.22 -3.67
CA TYR A 40 4.09 0.45 -3.34
C TYR A 40 3.68 0.19 -1.89
N LEU A 41 3.18 1.22 -1.22
CA LEU A 41 2.67 1.16 0.15
C LEU A 41 1.14 1.34 0.13
N PRO A 42 0.37 0.25 0.18
CA PRO A 42 -1.10 0.29 0.02
C PRO A 42 -1.88 0.59 1.31
N ASP A 43 -1.23 0.58 2.46
CA ASP A 43 -1.85 0.57 3.79
C ASP A 43 -2.28 1.95 4.31
N GLN A 44 -2.09 3.01 3.55
CA GLN A 44 -2.40 4.37 3.99
C GLN A 44 -3.81 4.82 3.58
N ASP A 45 -4.54 5.39 4.55
CA ASP A 45 -5.76 6.13 4.28
C ASP A 45 -5.41 7.50 3.68
N MET A 46 -5.82 7.74 2.45
CA MET A 46 -5.46 8.95 1.73
C MET A 46 -6.63 9.94 1.60
N ASP A 47 -7.73 9.52 0.98
CA ASP A 47 -8.95 10.28 0.80
C ASP A 47 -10.07 9.39 0.25
N GLU A 48 -11.27 9.95 0.10
CA GLU A 48 -12.43 9.22 -0.47
C GLU A 48 -12.36 9.04 -1.99
N LYS A 49 -11.73 9.97 -2.69
CA LYS A 49 -11.86 10.13 -4.15
C LYS A 49 -11.42 8.92 -4.97
N ASN A 50 -10.40 8.18 -4.47
CA ASN A 50 -9.84 7.02 -5.15
C ASN A 50 -9.81 5.80 -4.22
N SER A 51 -10.69 5.78 -3.23
CA SER A 51 -10.79 4.71 -2.24
C SER A 51 -12.09 3.94 -2.40
N LEU A 52 -12.01 2.65 -2.15
CA LEU A 52 -13.14 1.78 -1.93
C LEU A 52 -13.24 1.50 -0.43
N TYR A 53 -14.46 1.28 0.05
CA TYR A 53 -14.70 0.88 1.42
C TYR A 53 -14.75 -0.64 1.51
N VAL A 54 -13.74 -1.21 2.14
CA VAL A 54 -13.57 -2.66 2.31
C VAL A 54 -13.20 -2.98 3.76
N PRO A 55 -13.41 -4.21 4.24
CA PRO A 55 -13.00 -4.60 5.59
C PRO A 55 -11.50 -4.44 5.82
N PHE A 56 -11.12 -4.10 7.05
CA PHE A 56 -9.75 -4.16 7.54
C PHE A 56 -9.77 -4.51 9.03
N PHE A 57 -9.23 -5.66 9.41
CA PHE A 57 -9.41 -6.29 10.71
C PHE A 57 -10.91 -6.42 11.06
N ALA A 58 -11.26 -6.14 12.31
CA ALA A 58 -12.65 -6.18 12.75
C ALA A 58 -13.51 -5.00 12.26
N HIS A 59 -12.92 -4.00 11.60
CA HIS A 59 -13.66 -2.85 11.09
C HIS A 59 -14.20 -3.14 9.70
N PRO A 60 -15.52 -3.16 9.50
CA PRO A 60 -16.13 -3.59 8.23
C PRO A 60 -15.94 -2.58 7.09
N VAL A 61 -15.61 -1.32 7.43
CA VAL A 61 -15.55 -0.21 6.49
C VAL A 61 -14.24 0.55 6.66
N CYS A 62 -13.32 0.37 5.74
CA CYS A 62 -12.03 1.04 5.74
C CYS A 62 -11.72 1.59 4.35
N ALA A 63 -11.51 2.90 4.26
CA ALA A 63 -11.13 3.54 3.00
C ALA A 63 -9.77 3.04 2.52
N THR A 64 -9.75 2.33 1.40
CA THR A 64 -8.55 1.72 0.83
C THR A 64 -8.42 2.09 -0.63
N LEU A 65 -7.24 2.53 -1.05
CA LEU A 65 -6.99 2.94 -2.42
C LEU A 65 -7.14 1.77 -3.40
N ASP A 66 -7.76 2.01 -4.52
CA ASP A 66 -7.93 1.06 -5.63
C ASP A 66 -6.74 1.09 -6.63
N THR A 67 -5.67 1.76 -6.27
CA THR A 67 -4.52 2.00 -7.15
C THR A 67 -3.77 0.70 -7.49
N LEU A 68 -3.61 -0.21 -6.52
CA LEU A 68 -2.84 -1.44 -6.73
C LEU A 68 -3.47 -2.37 -7.77
N PRO A 69 -4.76 -2.76 -7.68
CA PRO A 69 -5.36 -3.59 -8.72
C PRO A 69 -5.37 -2.90 -10.08
N LYS A 70 -5.63 -1.59 -10.17
CA LYS A 70 -5.53 -0.84 -11.41
C LYS A 70 -4.12 -0.86 -12.00
N LEU A 71 -3.09 -0.69 -11.17
CA LEU A 71 -1.71 -0.74 -11.61
C LEU A 71 -1.37 -2.14 -12.15
N ALA A 72 -1.71 -3.19 -11.39
CA ALA A 72 -1.49 -4.57 -11.81
C ALA A 72 -2.18 -4.88 -13.14
N GLN A 73 -3.45 -4.49 -13.31
CA GLN A 73 -4.19 -4.69 -14.55
C GLN A 73 -3.57 -3.96 -15.75
N LEU A 74 -3.12 -2.71 -15.54
CA LEU A 74 -2.55 -1.90 -16.63
C LEU A 74 -1.14 -2.34 -17.02
N THR A 75 -0.38 -2.95 -16.13
CA THR A 75 1.03 -3.30 -16.35
C THR A 75 1.28 -4.80 -16.46
N GLU A 76 0.28 -5.63 -16.17
CA GLU A 76 0.40 -7.09 -16.08
C GLU A 76 1.49 -7.53 -15.07
N ALA A 77 1.77 -6.67 -14.09
CA ALA A 77 2.80 -6.93 -13.10
C ALA A 77 2.35 -7.95 -12.05
N LEU A 78 3.26 -8.83 -11.66
CA LEU A 78 3.07 -9.70 -10.50
C LEU A 78 3.08 -8.86 -9.22
N ILE A 79 2.13 -9.14 -8.34
CA ILE A 79 2.06 -8.49 -7.03
C ILE A 79 2.67 -9.42 -5.99
N ILE A 80 3.78 -8.97 -5.42
CA ILE A 80 4.52 -9.71 -4.38
C ILE A 80 4.35 -8.97 -3.06
N PRO A 81 3.59 -9.51 -2.10
CA PRO A 81 3.49 -8.93 -0.78
C PRO A 81 4.85 -8.92 -0.07
N MET A 82 5.14 -7.81 0.58
CA MET A 82 6.41 -7.62 1.30
C MET A 82 6.16 -7.03 2.69
N ALA A 83 6.78 -7.60 3.70
CA ALA A 83 6.83 -7.05 5.05
C ALA A 83 8.28 -6.74 5.45
N THR A 84 8.44 -5.68 6.24
CA THR A 84 9.74 -5.37 6.86
C THR A 84 9.53 -5.23 8.36
N TYR A 85 10.31 -5.96 9.13
CA TYR A 85 10.26 -5.92 10.58
C TYR A 85 11.67 -6.00 11.18
N ARG A 86 11.79 -5.65 12.44
CA ARG A 86 13.04 -5.70 13.18
C ARG A 86 13.12 -6.98 14.01
N GLU A 87 14.26 -7.64 13.93
CA GLU A 87 14.59 -8.81 14.73
C GLU A 87 15.91 -8.56 15.47
N GLY A 88 15.85 -8.32 16.77
CA GLY A 88 17.04 -7.94 17.53
C GLY A 88 17.69 -6.66 16.98
N ASN A 89 18.92 -6.79 16.45
CA ASN A 89 19.71 -5.68 15.93
C ASN A 89 19.71 -5.55 14.39
N HIS A 90 18.91 -6.34 13.68
CA HIS A 90 18.81 -6.29 12.23
C HIS A 90 17.38 -6.13 11.75
N TYR A 91 17.22 -5.77 10.49
CA TYR A 91 15.94 -5.72 9.81
C TYR A 91 15.80 -6.94 8.89
N VAL A 92 14.63 -7.52 8.91
CA VAL A 92 14.24 -8.62 8.02
C VAL A 92 13.29 -8.07 6.97
N VAL A 93 13.52 -8.42 5.72
CA VAL A 93 12.58 -8.18 4.61
C VAL A 93 12.04 -9.54 4.20
N GLU A 94 10.77 -9.76 4.44
CA GLU A 94 10.06 -10.98 4.06
C GLU A 94 9.27 -10.73 2.77
N LEU A 95 9.51 -11.56 1.77
CA LEU A 95 8.74 -11.59 0.53
C LEU A 95 7.84 -12.83 0.55
N ALA A 96 6.55 -12.64 0.34
CA ALA A 96 5.61 -13.74 0.18
C ALA A 96 5.58 -14.22 -1.30
N ALA A 97 4.89 -15.34 -1.55
CA ALA A 97 4.59 -15.75 -2.90
C ALA A 97 3.76 -14.67 -3.63
N PRO A 98 3.90 -14.56 -4.96
CA PRO A 98 3.03 -13.67 -5.73
C PRO A 98 1.56 -14.00 -5.51
N LEU A 99 0.70 -12.97 -5.55
CA LEU A 99 -0.75 -13.17 -5.47
C LEU A 99 -1.22 -13.94 -6.71
N GLU A 100 -1.87 -15.08 -6.48
CA GLU A 100 -2.46 -15.87 -7.55
C GLU A 100 -3.77 -15.25 -8.05
N ASN A 101 -4.01 -15.30 -9.36
CA ASN A 101 -5.21 -14.76 -9.99
C ASN A 101 -5.52 -13.31 -9.59
N TYR A 102 -4.49 -12.46 -9.51
CA TYR A 102 -4.61 -11.07 -9.14
C TYR A 102 -4.05 -10.15 -10.24
N PRO A 103 -4.80 -9.12 -10.70
CA PRO A 103 -6.16 -8.77 -10.29
C PRO A 103 -7.21 -9.69 -10.93
N THR A 104 -8.34 -9.88 -10.26
CA THR A 104 -9.44 -10.73 -10.75
C THR A 104 -10.34 -10.03 -11.77
N GLY A 105 -10.25 -8.70 -11.87
CA GLY A 105 -11.16 -7.83 -12.61
C GLY A 105 -12.30 -7.28 -11.75
N ASP A 106 -12.57 -7.85 -10.56
CA ASP A 106 -13.43 -7.26 -9.54
C ASP A 106 -12.57 -6.42 -8.59
N THR A 107 -12.52 -5.11 -8.84
CA THR A 107 -11.70 -4.18 -8.07
C THR A 107 -12.04 -4.18 -6.57
N GLN A 108 -13.31 -4.38 -6.20
CA GLN A 108 -13.73 -4.45 -4.80
C GLN A 108 -13.15 -5.68 -4.11
N ALA A 109 -13.25 -6.85 -4.75
CA ALA A 109 -12.69 -8.11 -4.27
C ALA A 109 -11.15 -8.05 -4.19
N ASP A 110 -10.52 -7.42 -5.18
CA ASP A 110 -9.06 -7.25 -5.24
C ASP A 110 -8.54 -6.38 -4.10
N VAL A 111 -9.19 -5.24 -3.83
CA VAL A 111 -8.83 -4.36 -2.72
C VAL A 111 -9.05 -5.04 -1.37
N ALA A 112 -10.14 -5.80 -1.21
CA ALA A 112 -10.37 -6.58 0.01
C ALA A 112 -9.31 -7.69 0.19
N THR A 113 -8.90 -8.33 -0.90
CA THR A 113 -7.82 -9.34 -0.89
C THR A 113 -6.49 -8.72 -0.44
N MET A 114 -6.15 -7.55 -0.98
CA MET A 114 -4.97 -6.80 -0.55
C MET A 114 -5.00 -6.50 0.95
N ASN A 115 -6.13 -6.03 1.49
CA ASN A 115 -6.26 -5.77 2.92
C ASN A 115 -6.03 -7.03 3.76
N ARG A 116 -6.59 -8.19 3.38
CA ARG A 116 -6.36 -9.47 4.09
C ARG A 116 -4.88 -9.86 4.13
N TYR A 117 -4.14 -9.63 3.03
CA TYR A 117 -2.68 -9.87 3.03
C TYR A 117 -1.95 -8.92 3.98
N ILE A 118 -2.30 -7.64 3.99
CA ILE A 118 -1.73 -6.66 4.93
C ILE A 118 -2.00 -7.08 6.37
N GLU A 119 -3.23 -7.48 6.69
CA GLU A 119 -3.61 -7.99 8.02
C GLU A 119 -2.74 -9.20 8.43
N THR A 120 -2.58 -10.16 7.53
CA THR A 120 -1.75 -11.35 7.76
C THR A 120 -0.30 -10.97 8.07
N MET A 121 0.26 -10.01 7.34
CA MET A 121 1.62 -9.52 7.59
C MET A 121 1.74 -8.77 8.92
N ILE A 122 0.76 -7.91 9.23
CA ILE A 122 0.73 -7.16 10.50
C ILE A 122 0.64 -8.13 11.69
N MET A 123 -0.18 -9.20 11.59
CA MET A 123 -0.39 -10.13 12.69
C MET A 123 0.86 -10.94 13.06
N LYS A 124 1.87 -10.98 12.22
CA LYS A 124 3.18 -11.58 12.58
C LYS A 124 3.95 -10.73 13.59
N HIS A 125 3.87 -9.40 13.47
CA HIS A 125 4.57 -8.42 14.32
C HIS A 125 3.67 -7.20 14.57
N PRO A 126 2.55 -7.33 15.30
CA PRO A 126 1.56 -6.28 15.44
C PRO A 126 2.06 -5.06 16.23
N ASP A 127 3.08 -5.24 17.06
CA ASP A 127 3.78 -4.19 17.80
C ASP A 127 4.66 -3.30 16.91
N GLN A 128 4.97 -3.75 15.69
CA GLN A 128 5.82 -3.01 14.74
C GLN A 128 5.04 -2.30 13.64
N TYR A 129 3.71 -2.44 13.61
CA TYR A 129 2.90 -1.71 12.66
C TYR A 129 2.67 -0.26 13.12
N LEU A 130 2.70 0.66 12.18
CA LEU A 130 2.54 2.10 12.46
C LEU A 130 1.07 2.47 12.72
N TRP A 131 0.50 2.05 13.84
CA TRP A 131 -0.89 2.35 14.23
C TRP A 131 -1.19 3.85 14.31
N MET A 132 -0.18 4.70 14.54
CA MET A 132 -0.33 6.16 14.64
C MET A 132 -0.80 6.85 13.37
N HIS A 133 -0.78 6.20 12.22
CA HIS A 133 -1.18 6.83 10.95
C HIS A 133 -2.69 6.96 10.76
N LYS A 134 -3.48 6.55 11.77
CA LYS A 134 -4.94 6.69 11.79
C LYS A 134 -5.60 6.07 10.55
N ARG A 135 -5.47 4.74 10.40
CA ARG A 135 -5.90 3.97 9.22
C ARG A 135 -7.39 4.10 8.89
N PHE A 136 -8.23 4.42 9.89
CA PHE A 136 -9.70 4.51 9.77
C PHE A 136 -10.22 5.95 9.79
N LYS A 137 -9.39 6.95 9.46
CA LYS A 137 -9.79 8.35 9.57
C LYS A 137 -10.80 8.79 8.53
N THR A 138 -10.88 8.11 7.38
CA THR A 138 -11.88 8.36 6.33
C THR A 138 -12.99 7.32 6.45
N GLN A 139 -14.19 7.79 6.75
CA GLN A 139 -15.40 6.97 6.92
C GLN A 139 -16.54 7.52 6.07
N PRO A 140 -17.44 6.67 5.54
CA PRO A 140 -18.62 7.16 4.86
C PRO A 140 -19.50 7.93 5.84
N ASN A 141 -20.02 9.04 5.40
CA ASN A 141 -20.97 9.89 6.15
C ASN A 141 -20.42 10.51 7.46
N LEU A 142 -19.12 10.50 7.68
CA LEU A 142 -18.50 11.15 8.83
C LEU A 142 -17.41 12.14 8.38
N PRO A 143 -17.23 13.27 9.10
CA PRO A 143 -16.07 14.12 8.91
C PRO A 143 -14.77 13.32 9.11
N ARG A 144 -13.78 13.59 8.26
CA ARG A 144 -12.50 12.87 8.30
C ARG A 144 -11.82 12.99 9.68
N GLY A 145 -11.46 11.89 10.26
CA GLY A 145 -10.82 11.82 11.57
C GLY A 145 -11.77 11.73 12.76
N LYS A 146 -13.08 11.84 12.54
CA LYS A 146 -14.10 11.87 13.60
C LYS A 146 -14.02 10.67 14.55
N LEU A 147 -13.67 9.48 14.05
CA LEU A 147 -13.50 8.28 14.90
C LEU A 147 -12.39 8.41 15.96
N TYR A 148 -11.47 9.35 15.80
CA TYR A 148 -10.31 9.52 16.67
C TYR A 148 -10.40 10.74 17.58
N GLU A 149 -11.53 11.45 17.62
CA GLU A 149 -11.67 12.65 18.46
C GLU A 149 -11.82 12.34 19.94
N ASN A 150 -12.24 11.10 20.27
CA ASN A 150 -12.48 10.67 21.63
C ASN A 150 -11.53 9.51 22.07
N CYS A 151 -10.40 9.34 21.38
CA CYS A 151 -9.40 8.33 21.72
C CYS A 151 -8.18 8.94 22.40
#